data_9a6b96868f7992709af2b6982892b8af
#
_entry.id   9a6b96868f7992709af2b6982892b8af
#
_cell.length_a   1.000
_cell.length_b   1.000
_cell.length_c   1.000
_cell.angle_alpha   90.00
_cell.angle_beta   90.00
_cell.angle_gamma   90.00
#
_symmetry.space_group_name_H-M   'P 1'
#
loop_
_entity.id
_entity.type
_entity.pdbx_description
1 polymer ?
#
loop_
_entity_poly.entity_id
_entity_poly.type
_entity_poly.pdbx_seq_one_letter_code
_entity_poly.pdbx_strand_id
1 'polypeptide(L)'
;MLWTVKSPEGAVELDVSLDDRGRLFYDVRRRGVVLLRRSRLGVERQDASFHDGLTPVAEPVAEVRDDGHTAAHGKRAVLRERFTAATLSLRGRNGARLDLDLRVLDDAVAFRYRFPEGSGTATVTRELTTFAFAAEGRAWAQPTSPSDGGGPAHENLYTNGVPIGTPTGARSYDLPATFEVNGQWLLVSEAGLDETFHGTRLAPVPADREYGVLGPDPDEGLGHGDVLATSALPWTLPWRFVAIADTAAELVESTTVWHLAETSTITDTSWIRPGRVSWSWWSENGSPRDLAALRRFVDLAGEMGWEYSLVDANWTVHAEQEIRDLVRYAAERDVRLFLWYNSAGPNNDSTEGPRDLMHLAEARRAELARIADWGIAGIKVDFFHSDKQAGIAHYLGILRDAAEARLMVNFHGSTVPRGWERTWPHLMTMEAVRGAEWYLFGPTFAEEAVWHNTVLPFTRNVIGPMDYTPVTFGDALRPRRTTAAHELALAVVYESGLLHFADSPESYRAQPAEVREVLRAVPAAWDDTVGLAGEPGDHVVLARRTGGTWWLAGVNGPVARPAATLGLGRLGPLSGTWRLVGDGADRDAVAVSDVAAGEAFQVPAMPPGGGFVARLLPR
;
A
#
# COMPACT_ATOMS: atom_id res chain seq x y z
N MET A 1 21.52 24.51 19.16
CA MET A 1 20.72 25.38 18.28
C MET A 1 19.41 24.67 18.04
N LEU A 2 18.28 25.36 17.99
CA LEU A 2 16.94 24.76 17.86
C LEU A 2 16.14 25.54 16.83
N TRP A 3 15.46 24.83 15.93
CA TRP A 3 14.52 25.36 14.94
C TRP A 3 13.18 24.64 15.09
N THR A 4 12.10 25.38 15.20
CA THR A 4 10.74 24.84 15.29
C THR A 4 9.96 25.16 14.04
N VAL A 5 9.42 24.14 13.38
CA VAL A 5 8.48 24.26 12.26
C VAL A 5 7.13 23.76 12.74
N LYS A 6 6.08 24.57 12.58
CA LYS A 6 4.70 24.24 12.97
C LYS A 6 3.86 23.99 11.73
N SER A 7 2.91 23.09 11.84
CA SER A 7 1.88 22.89 10.83
C SER A 7 1.03 24.15 10.63
N PRO A 8 0.28 24.27 9.53
CA PRO A 8 -0.52 25.46 9.24
C PRO A 8 -1.51 25.88 10.34
N GLU A 9 -2.14 24.89 11.01
CA GLU A 9 -3.05 25.13 12.14
C GLU A 9 -2.34 25.09 13.51
N GLY A 10 -1.03 24.78 13.52
CA GLY A 10 -0.23 24.67 14.74
C GLY A 10 -0.50 23.41 15.56
N ALA A 11 -1.19 22.43 15.00
CA ALA A 11 -1.51 21.17 15.68
C ALA A 11 -0.27 20.28 15.86
N VAL A 12 0.66 20.30 14.90
CA VAL A 12 1.90 19.51 14.90
C VAL A 12 3.10 20.44 14.92
N GLU A 13 4.09 20.09 15.73
CA GLU A 13 5.37 20.81 15.83
C GLU A 13 6.52 19.83 15.59
N LEU A 14 7.43 20.21 14.70
CA LEU A 14 8.69 19.55 14.43
C LEU A 14 9.83 20.45 14.91
N ASP A 15 10.52 20.01 15.96
CA ASP A 15 11.72 20.67 16.46
C ASP A 15 12.96 19.97 15.89
N VAL A 16 13.80 20.69 15.19
CA VAL A 16 15.12 20.20 14.76
C VAL A 16 16.21 20.88 15.58
N SER A 17 17.10 20.11 16.17
CA SER A 17 18.14 20.62 17.05
C SER A 17 19.54 20.16 16.63
N LEU A 18 20.52 21.05 16.84
CA LEU A 18 21.95 20.79 16.63
C LEU A 18 22.64 20.87 17.98
N ASP A 19 23.30 19.79 18.41
CA ASP A 19 24.04 19.74 19.67
C ASP A 19 25.47 20.37 19.55
N ASP A 20 26.21 20.39 20.66
CA ASP A 20 27.54 21.00 20.75
C ASP A 20 28.62 20.29 19.88
N ARG A 21 28.33 19.08 19.43
CA ARG A 21 29.16 18.31 18.51
C ARG A 21 28.75 18.48 17.05
N GLY A 22 27.71 19.27 16.77
CA GLY A 22 27.15 19.44 15.44
C GLY A 22 26.41 18.20 14.95
N ARG A 23 25.68 17.48 15.85
CA ARG A 23 24.81 16.34 15.50
C ARG A 23 23.36 16.79 15.48
N LEU A 24 22.61 16.34 14.48
CA LEU A 24 21.20 16.66 14.32
C LEU A 24 20.31 15.67 15.07
N PHE A 25 19.27 16.23 15.71
CA PHE A 25 18.19 15.50 16.34
C PHE A 25 16.86 16.18 16.01
N TYR A 26 15.77 15.44 16.16
CA TYR A 26 14.44 16.00 16.04
C TYR A 26 13.48 15.45 17.12
N ASP A 27 12.51 16.28 17.44
CA ASP A 27 11.37 15.93 18.30
C ASP A 27 10.08 16.22 17.54
N VAL A 28 9.04 15.41 17.78
CA VAL A 28 7.70 15.61 17.22
C VAL A 28 6.69 15.73 18.35
N ARG A 29 5.86 16.78 18.27
CA ARG A 29 4.73 16.98 19.18
C ARG A 29 3.45 17.18 18.41
N ARG A 30 2.35 16.69 18.97
CA ARG A 30 1.00 17.02 18.53
C ARG A 30 0.21 17.60 19.69
N ARG A 31 -0.31 18.82 19.53
CA ARG A 31 -1.07 19.55 20.57
C ARG A 31 -0.37 19.53 21.94
N GLY A 32 0.95 19.68 21.92
CA GLY A 32 1.79 19.67 23.13
C GLY A 32 2.20 18.29 23.64
N VAL A 33 1.61 17.19 23.13
CA VAL A 33 1.99 15.82 23.49
C VAL A 33 3.23 15.41 22.70
N VAL A 34 4.29 14.99 23.40
CA VAL A 34 5.53 14.52 22.78
C VAL A 34 5.33 13.10 22.28
N LEU A 35 5.60 12.87 21.00
CA LEU A 35 5.44 11.59 20.32
C LEU A 35 6.78 10.93 19.99
N LEU A 36 7.69 11.71 19.39
CA LEU A 36 9.08 11.32 19.19
C LEU A 36 9.99 12.28 19.92
N ARG A 37 11.06 11.77 20.51
CA ARG A 37 11.95 12.58 21.32
C ARG A 37 13.42 12.24 21.07
N ARG A 38 14.20 13.27 20.72
CA ARG A 38 15.63 13.15 20.48
C ARG A 38 15.98 12.08 19.44
N SER A 39 15.12 11.92 18.45
CA SER A 39 15.37 11.05 17.29
C SER A 39 16.55 11.61 16.48
N ARG A 40 17.41 10.75 15.96
CA ARG A 40 18.60 11.18 15.20
C ARG A 40 18.24 11.52 13.77
N LEU A 41 19.00 12.47 13.22
CA LEU A 41 19.12 12.73 11.79
C LEU A 41 20.59 12.66 11.37
N GLY A 42 20.82 12.27 10.13
CA GLY A 42 22.15 12.25 9.55
C GLY A 42 22.28 11.23 8.42
N VAL A 43 23.25 11.46 7.58
CA VAL A 43 23.55 10.58 6.44
C VAL A 43 25.06 10.60 6.19
N GLU A 44 25.60 9.48 5.75
CA GLU A 44 27.01 9.35 5.37
C GLU A 44 27.11 9.05 3.88
N ARG A 45 27.94 9.81 3.21
CA ARG A 45 28.40 9.53 1.84
C ARG A 45 29.82 8.99 1.91
N GLN A 46 30.26 8.31 0.88
CA GLN A 46 31.61 7.81 0.78
C GLN A 46 32.67 8.93 0.88
N ASP A 47 32.34 10.13 0.39
CA ASP A 47 33.23 11.30 0.32
C ASP A 47 32.94 12.34 1.41
N ALA A 48 31.82 12.26 2.13
CA ALA A 48 31.41 13.25 3.11
C ALA A 48 30.55 12.65 4.23
N SER A 49 30.75 13.17 5.44
CA SER A 49 29.96 12.78 6.60
C SER A 49 29.05 13.92 7.06
N PHE A 50 27.76 13.60 7.30
CA PHE A 50 26.76 14.54 7.75
C PHE A 50 26.08 14.07 9.03
N HIS A 51 26.82 13.43 9.92
CA HIS A 51 26.30 12.97 11.20
C HIS A 51 26.85 13.74 12.41
N ASP A 52 28.00 14.44 12.24
CA ASP A 52 28.57 15.31 13.25
C ASP A 52 29.36 16.49 12.63
N GLY A 53 29.69 17.48 13.45
CA GLY A 53 30.44 18.65 13.00
C GLY A 53 29.68 19.52 12.00
N LEU A 54 28.38 19.37 11.92
CA LEU A 54 27.51 20.19 11.06
C LEU A 54 27.42 21.61 11.61
N THR A 55 27.41 22.58 10.68
CA THR A 55 27.17 23.99 10.97
C THR A 55 26.06 24.53 10.06
N PRO A 56 25.14 25.36 10.58
CA PRO A 56 24.10 25.96 9.74
C PRO A 56 24.73 26.98 8.78
N VAL A 57 24.16 27.07 7.58
CA VAL A 57 24.57 28.05 6.55
C VAL A 57 23.73 29.30 6.64
N ALA A 58 22.45 29.16 6.92
CA ALA A 58 21.50 30.26 7.08
C ALA A 58 20.34 29.78 7.97
N GLU A 59 19.60 30.74 8.54
CA GLU A 59 18.32 30.42 9.22
C GLU A 59 17.30 29.93 8.19
N PRO A 60 16.58 28.84 8.50
CA PRO A 60 15.52 28.34 7.62
C PRO A 60 14.34 29.32 7.57
N VAL A 61 13.76 29.46 6.37
CA VAL A 61 12.52 30.20 6.18
C VAL A 61 11.39 29.17 6.02
N ALA A 62 10.40 29.27 6.88
CA ALA A 62 9.21 28.45 6.80
C ALA A 62 8.13 29.14 5.96
N GLU A 63 7.51 28.38 5.06
CA GLU A 63 6.46 28.86 4.15
C GLU A 63 5.29 27.87 4.13
N VAL A 64 4.07 28.39 4.26
CA VAL A 64 2.86 27.57 4.08
C VAL A 64 2.58 27.40 2.60
N ARG A 65 2.35 26.17 2.19
CA ARG A 65 2.06 25.77 0.81
C ARG A 65 0.83 24.88 0.74
N ASP A 66 0.16 24.94 -0.40
CA ASP A 66 -0.96 24.07 -0.74
C ASP A 66 -0.50 23.06 -1.80
N ASP A 67 -0.94 21.82 -1.68
CA ASP A 67 -0.78 20.77 -2.68
C ASP A 67 -2.15 20.16 -3.00
N GLY A 68 -2.38 19.81 -4.24
CA GLY A 68 -3.62 19.18 -4.64
C GLY A 68 -3.54 18.50 -5.98
N HIS A 69 -4.20 17.36 -6.10
CA HIS A 69 -4.33 16.64 -7.35
C HIS A 69 -5.61 15.81 -7.38
N THR A 70 -6.02 15.39 -8.57
CA THR A 70 -7.08 14.40 -8.78
C THR A 70 -6.45 13.07 -9.09
N ALA A 71 -6.79 12.06 -8.29
CA ALA A 71 -6.32 10.70 -8.46
C ALA A 71 -7.19 9.95 -9.48
N ALA A 72 -6.60 9.08 -10.28
CA ALA A 72 -7.34 8.20 -11.20
C ALA A 72 -8.07 7.09 -10.45
N HIS A 73 -7.54 6.66 -9.32
CA HIS A 73 -8.11 5.67 -8.39
C HIS A 73 -7.57 5.93 -6.98
N GLY A 74 -7.98 5.12 -6.01
CA GLY A 74 -7.51 5.22 -4.64
C GLY A 74 -8.65 5.46 -3.65
N LYS A 75 -8.26 5.76 -2.41
CA LYS A 75 -9.20 6.00 -1.30
C LYS A 75 -9.92 7.35 -1.37
N ARG A 76 -9.43 8.29 -2.18
CA ARG A 76 -9.97 9.64 -2.38
C ARG A 76 -9.73 10.12 -3.81
N ALA A 77 -10.77 10.64 -4.48
CA ALA A 77 -10.64 11.14 -5.84
C ALA A 77 -9.93 12.51 -5.90
N VAL A 78 -10.18 13.37 -4.93
CA VAL A 78 -9.56 14.71 -4.84
C VAL A 78 -8.75 14.77 -3.56
N LEU A 79 -7.44 14.89 -3.71
CA LEU A 79 -6.50 15.06 -2.61
C LEU A 79 -6.12 16.53 -2.52
N ARG A 80 -6.21 17.09 -1.32
CA ARG A 80 -5.80 18.45 -1.01
C ARG A 80 -5.12 18.46 0.34
N GLU A 81 -3.97 19.10 0.41
CA GLU A 81 -3.20 19.18 1.63
C GLU A 81 -2.58 20.57 1.77
N ARG A 82 -2.48 21.03 2.98
CA ARG A 82 -1.81 22.26 3.35
C ARG A 82 -0.71 21.95 4.34
N PHE A 83 0.49 22.41 4.08
CA PHE A 83 1.65 22.09 4.89
C PHE A 83 2.59 23.29 5.02
N THR A 84 3.38 23.32 6.07
CA THR A 84 4.50 24.23 6.22
C THR A 84 5.76 23.55 5.69
N ALA A 85 6.40 24.16 4.69
CA ALA A 85 7.68 23.73 4.14
C ALA A 85 8.82 24.57 4.72
N ALA A 86 9.95 23.93 5.00
CA ALA A 86 11.19 24.62 5.36
C ALA A 86 12.38 23.82 4.85
N THR A 87 13.52 24.51 4.61
CA THR A 87 14.80 23.85 4.29
C THR A 87 15.87 24.35 5.25
N LEU A 88 16.48 23.43 5.97
CA LEU A 88 17.65 23.72 6.80
C LEU A 88 18.92 23.39 6.02
N SER A 89 19.69 24.41 5.65
CA SER A 89 20.95 24.26 4.91
C SER A 89 22.12 24.14 5.87
N LEU A 90 22.91 23.09 5.72
CA LEU A 90 24.01 22.71 6.59
C LEU A 90 25.31 22.53 5.80
N ARG A 91 26.43 22.65 6.50
CA ARG A 91 27.77 22.41 5.98
C ARG A 91 28.49 21.40 6.88
N GLY A 92 29.03 20.34 6.28
CA GLY A 92 29.88 19.36 6.94
C GLY A 92 31.32 19.86 7.12
N ARG A 93 32.12 19.12 7.88
CA ARG A 93 33.53 19.48 8.20
C ARG A 93 34.42 19.68 6.98
N ASN A 94 34.19 18.91 5.91
CA ASN A 94 34.93 19.01 4.65
C ASN A 94 34.41 20.08 3.68
N GLY A 95 33.43 20.86 4.11
CA GLY A 95 32.78 21.90 3.30
C GLY A 95 31.63 21.44 2.43
N ALA A 96 31.36 20.12 2.33
CA ALA A 96 30.23 19.57 1.61
C ALA A 96 28.87 20.06 2.16
N ARG A 97 27.87 20.17 1.31
CA ARG A 97 26.57 20.74 1.64
C ARG A 97 25.54 19.65 1.87
N LEU A 98 24.69 19.85 2.85
CA LEU A 98 23.48 19.07 3.10
C LEU A 98 22.31 20.03 3.30
N ASP A 99 21.26 19.84 2.55
CA ASP A 99 19.96 20.45 2.83
C ASP A 99 19.03 19.40 3.43
N LEU A 100 18.37 19.76 4.53
CA LEU A 100 17.30 18.97 5.13
C LEU A 100 15.97 19.66 4.78
N ASP A 101 15.25 19.09 3.82
CA ASP A 101 13.91 19.57 3.47
C ASP A 101 12.88 19.02 4.47
N LEU A 102 12.01 19.89 4.97
CA LEU A 102 10.98 19.59 5.97
C LEU A 102 9.60 19.89 5.41
N ARG A 103 8.61 19.05 5.72
CA ARG A 103 7.18 19.33 5.56
C ARG A 103 6.47 18.98 6.85
N VAL A 104 5.68 19.90 7.37
CA VAL A 104 4.87 19.70 8.58
C VAL A 104 3.41 19.96 8.24
N LEU A 105 2.60 18.90 8.34
CA LEU A 105 1.17 18.85 8.09
C LEU A 105 0.43 18.84 9.42
N ASP A 106 -0.87 19.08 9.46
CA ASP A 106 -1.64 19.02 10.70
C ASP A 106 -1.85 17.58 11.21
N ASP A 107 -1.52 16.60 10.38
CA ASP A 107 -1.59 15.16 10.65
C ASP A 107 -0.30 14.37 10.30
N ALA A 108 0.81 15.07 9.97
CA ALA A 108 2.07 14.38 9.66
C ALA A 108 3.29 15.29 9.78
N VAL A 109 4.46 14.64 9.89
CA VAL A 109 5.77 15.27 9.66
C VAL A 109 6.53 14.47 8.62
N ALA A 110 7.27 15.16 7.75
CA ALA A 110 8.13 14.54 6.77
C ALA A 110 9.44 15.32 6.63
N PHE A 111 10.52 14.59 6.35
CA PHE A 111 11.83 15.17 6.05
C PHE A 111 12.57 14.32 5.03
N ARG A 112 13.50 14.97 4.29
CA ARG A 112 14.41 14.29 3.37
C ARG A 112 15.76 15.00 3.29
N TYR A 113 16.78 14.27 2.91
CA TYR A 113 18.11 14.81 2.67
C TYR A 113 18.28 15.18 1.19
N ARG A 114 18.98 16.29 0.95
CA ARG A 114 19.35 16.72 -0.40
C ARG A 114 20.80 17.18 -0.40
N PHE A 115 21.54 16.72 -1.39
CA PHE A 115 22.92 17.13 -1.66
C PHE A 115 22.90 18.12 -2.82
N PRO A 116 23.08 19.43 -2.55
CA PRO A 116 22.87 20.48 -3.54
C PRO A 116 24.10 20.76 -4.41
N GLU A 117 25.18 20.01 -4.30
CA GLU A 117 26.37 20.16 -5.13
C GLU A 117 26.03 20.01 -6.62
N GLY A 118 26.60 20.87 -7.48
CA GLY A 118 26.20 20.98 -8.88
C GLY A 118 26.73 19.91 -9.83
N SER A 119 27.67 19.04 -9.40
CA SER A 119 28.26 18.01 -10.25
C SER A 119 28.98 16.94 -9.46
N GLY A 120 29.26 15.83 -10.10
CA GLY A 120 29.91 14.66 -9.53
C GLY A 120 28.96 13.50 -9.32
N THR A 121 29.47 12.44 -8.75
CA THR A 121 28.72 11.23 -8.34
C THR A 121 28.97 11.00 -6.86
N ALA A 122 27.93 10.62 -6.13
CA ALA A 122 28.01 10.32 -4.71
C ALA A 122 27.38 8.96 -4.40
N THR A 123 27.94 8.27 -3.41
CA THR A 123 27.40 7.02 -2.88
C THR A 123 27.02 7.24 -1.42
N VAL A 124 25.77 6.95 -1.07
CA VAL A 124 25.31 6.93 0.33
C VAL A 124 25.70 5.59 0.94
N THR A 125 26.47 5.66 2.02
CA THR A 125 26.97 4.47 2.72
C THR A 125 26.14 4.11 3.93
N ARG A 126 25.43 5.10 4.52
CA ARG A 126 24.59 4.87 5.69
C ARG A 126 23.62 6.03 5.92
N GLU A 127 22.43 5.72 6.33
CA GLU A 127 21.47 6.66 6.92
C GLU A 127 21.41 6.43 8.44
N LEU A 128 21.43 7.51 9.22
CA LEU A 128 21.44 7.47 10.69
C LEU A 128 20.10 7.94 11.29
N THR A 129 19.12 8.16 10.43
CA THR A 129 17.76 8.50 10.85
C THR A 129 17.20 7.45 11.80
N THR A 130 16.59 7.92 12.89
CA THR A 130 15.88 7.07 13.83
C THR A 130 14.53 7.64 14.19
N PHE A 131 13.67 6.79 14.75
CA PHE A 131 12.37 7.12 15.32
C PHE A 131 12.38 6.66 16.78
N ALA A 132 12.66 7.61 17.69
CA ALA A 132 12.75 7.36 19.13
C ALA A 132 11.44 7.74 19.82
N PHE A 133 10.64 6.75 20.19
CA PHE A 133 9.32 6.95 20.77
C PHE A 133 9.41 7.48 22.20
N ALA A 134 8.64 8.54 22.50
CA ALA A 134 8.75 9.30 23.73
C ALA A 134 8.24 8.55 24.97
N ALA A 135 7.41 7.52 24.79
CA ALA A 135 6.83 6.72 25.86
C ALA A 135 6.72 5.24 25.48
N GLU A 136 6.31 4.42 26.44
CA GLU A 136 5.85 3.06 26.17
C GLU A 136 4.60 3.10 25.30
N GLY A 137 4.38 2.02 24.55
CA GLY A 137 3.27 1.92 23.62
C GLY A 137 3.24 0.58 22.92
N ARG A 138 2.42 0.47 21.91
CA ARG A 138 2.22 -0.76 21.12
C ARG A 138 2.74 -0.58 19.70
N ALA A 139 3.18 -1.66 19.08
CA ALA A 139 3.71 -1.70 17.73
C ALA A 139 3.07 -2.80 16.87
N TRP A 140 2.77 -2.45 15.65
CA TRP A 140 2.40 -3.33 14.55
C TRP A 140 3.42 -3.12 13.44
N ALA A 141 4.40 -4.00 13.38
CA ALA A 141 5.50 -3.94 12.44
C ALA A 141 5.65 -5.32 11.76
N GLN A 142 5.91 -5.32 10.48
CA GLN A 142 6.07 -6.54 9.70
C GLN A 142 7.53 -6.99 9.77
N PRO A 143 7.86 -8.13 10.42
CA PRO A 143 9.23 -8.65 10.42
C PRO A 143 9.67 -8.95 8.99
N THR A 144 10.83 -8.47 8.59
CA THR A 144 11.42 -8.82 7.29
C THR A 144 11.77 -10.31 7.30
N SER A 145 11.28 -11.05 6.32
CA SER A 145 11.71 -12.43 6.12
C SER A 145 13.17 -12.50 5.69
N PRO A 146 13.97 -13.40 6.26
CA PRO A 146 15.13 -13.88 5.53
C PRO A 146 14.57 -14.61 4.30
N SER A 147 14.90 -14.11 3.16
CA SER A 147 14.53 -14.51 1.82
C SER A 147 13.94 -15.91 1.65
N ASP A 148 12.63 -16.01 1.55
CA ASP A 148 12.04 -17.08 0.77
C ASP A 148 12.27 -16.72 -0.72
N GLY A 149 13.21 -17.41 -1.37
CA GLY A 149 13.45 -17.26 -2.80
C GLY A 149 14.26 -16.06 -3.28
N GLY A 150 15.03 -15.38 -2.43
CA GLY A 150 16.01 -14.37 -2.88
C GLY A 150 15.74 -12.92 -2.55
N GLY A 151 14.73 -12.59 -1.73
CA GLY A 151 14.51 -11.22 -1.27
C GLY A 151 13.11 -10.92 -0.76
N PRO A 152 12.85 -9.69 -0.29
CA PRO A 152 11.57 -9.34 0.30
C PRO A 152 10.49 -9.27 -0.77
N ALA A 153 9.38 -9.97 -0.51
CA ALA A 153 8.10 -9.75 -1.19
C ALA A 153 7.11 -8.99 -0.29
N HIS A 154 7.54 -8.66 0.95
CA HIS A 154 6.73 -7.96 1.96
C HIS A 154 5.43 -8.72 2.33
N GLU A 155 5.48 -10.05 2.35
CA GLU A 155 4.34 -10.94 2.55
C GLU A 155 4.33 -11.61 3.92
N ASN A 156 4.88 -10.97 4.95
CA ASN A 156 4.82 -11.49 6.30
C ASN A 156 3.61 -11.00 7.09
N LEU A 157 3.35 -11.68 8.20
CA LEU A 157 2.41 -11.20 9.20
C LEU A 157 3.02 -10.03 9.97
N TYR A 158 2.21 -9.01 10.24
CA TYR A 158 2.56 -7.98 11.21
C TYR A 158 2.63 -8.55 12.62
N THR A 159 3.45 -7.98 13.50
CA THR A 159 3.24 -8.15 14.95
C THR A 159 1.88 -7.56 15.33
N ASN A 160 1.24 -8.11 16.35
CA ASN A 160 -0.09 -7.64 16.74
C ASN A 160 -0.06 -6.95 18.10
N GLY A 161 0.21 -5.65 18.11
CA GLY A 161 0.15 -4.82 19.30
C GLY A 161 1.19 -5.17 20.37
N VAL A 162 2.38 -5.60 19.98
CA VAL A 162 3.46 -5.89 20.93
C VAL A 162 4.00 -4.61 21.53
N PRO A 163 4.52 -4.60 22.78
CA PRO A 163 5.19 -3.44 23.32
C PRO A 163 6.31 -2.93 22.41
N ILE A 164 6.44 -1.61 22.27
CA ILE A 164 7.51 -0.99 21.48
C ILE A 164 8.87 -1.44 22.02
N GLY A 165 9.77 -1.87 21.11
CA GLY A 165 11.09 -2.41 21.47
C GLY A 165 11.08 -3.88 21.88
N THR A 166 9.94 -4.60 21.78
CA THR A 166 9.90 -6.05 22.03
C THR A 166 10.81 -6.78 21.05
N PRO A 167 11.76 -7.60 21.53
CA PRO A 167 12.57 -8.44 20.66
C PRO A 167 11.69 -9.51 20.00
N THR A 168 11.55 -9.46 18.69
CA THR A 168 10.81 -10.46 17.90
C THR A 168 11.73 -11.52 17.27
N GLY A 169 13.04 -11.36 17.41
CA GLY A 169 14.04 -12.14 16.68
C GLY A 169 14.28 -11.65 15.25
N ALA A 170 13.47 -10.73 14.75
CA ALA A 170 13.68 -10.11 13.45
C ALA A 170 14.88 -9.17 13.47
N ARG A 171 15.67 -9.15 12.37
CA ARG A 171 16.78 -8.21 12.19
C ARG A 171 16.29 -6.82 11.81
N SER A 172 15.15 -6.74 11.10
CA SER A 172 14.53 -5.53 10.62
C SER A 172 13.03 -5.74 10.43
N TYR A 173 12.33 -4.64 10.20
CA TYR A 173 10.90 -4.62 9.91
C TYR A 173 10.66 -3.85 8.61
N ASP A 174 9.79 -4.38 7.78
CA ASP A 174 9.35 -3.71 6.57
C ASP A 174 8.50 -2.47 6.89
N LEU A 175 8.49 -1.51 5.99
CA LEU A 175 7.59 -0.37 6.04
C LEU A 175 6.26 -0.72 5.35
N PRO A 176 5.13 -0.12 5.79
CA PRO A 176 5.00 0.79 6.93
C PRO A 176 4.96 0.05 8.27
N ALA A 177 5.25 0.76 9.34
CA ALA A 177 5.05 0.28 10.70
C ALA A 177 4.16 1.25 11.47
N THR A 178 3.18 0.72 12.23
CA THR A 178 2.21 1.50 13.01
C THR A 178 2.49 1.36 14.50
N PHE A 179 2.35 2.46 15.21
CA PHE A 179 2.64 2.56 16.64
C PHE A 179 1.51 3.32 17.35
N GLU A 180 1.23 2.93 18.58
CA GLU A 180 0.38 3.72 19.49
C GLU A 180 1.24 4.22 20.66
N VAL A 181 1.31 5.53 20.84
CA VAL A 181 2.16 6.21 21.82
C VAL A 181 1.42 7.40 22.42
N ASN A 182 1.34 7.46 23.75
CA ASN A 182 0.68 8.56 24.46
C ASN A 182 -0.76 8.83 23.99
N GLY A 183 -1.49 7.76 23.58
CA GLY A 183 -2.86 7.87 23.09
C GLY A 183 -2.98 8.44 21.68
N GLN A 184 -1.88 8.54 20.95
CA GLN A 184 -1.84 8.94 19.53
C GLN A 184 -1.37 7.76 18.67
N TRP A 185 -1.86 7.71 17.44
CA TRP A 185 -1.50 6.70 16.46
C TRP A 185 -0.52 7.27 15.43
N LEU A 186 0.57 6.56 15.24
CA LEU A 186 1.65 6.96 14.34
C LEU A 186 1.88 5.88 13.30
N LEU A 187 2.03 6.27 12.04
CA LEU A 187 2.50 5.38 10.98
C LEU A 187 3.80 5.92 10.42
N VAL A 188 4.86 5.12 10.51
CA VAL A 188 6.19 5.42 9.98
C VAL A 188 6.31 4.78 8.61
N SER A 189 6.70 5.56 7.60
CA SER A 189 6.99 5.05 6.25
C SER A 189 7.90 6.00 5.46
N GLU A 190 8.07 5.69 4.17
CA GLU A 190 8.81 6.49 3.21
C GLU A 190 7.95 6.80 1.97
N ALA A 191 8.30 7.86 1.23
CA ALA A 191 7.60 8.27 0.02
C ALA A 191 8.53 8.93 -1.00
N GLY A 192 8.09 8.98 -2.26
CA GLY A 192 8.83 9.66 -3.33
C GLY A 192 10.15 9.00 -3.69
N LEU A 193 10.22 7.66 -3.57
CA LEU A 193 11.38 6.89 -4.00
C LEU A 193 11.45 6.84 -5.52
N ASP A 194 12.61 7.15 -6.07
CA ASP A 194 12.92 7.08 -7.49
C ASP A 194 14.08 6.10 -7.78
N GLU A 195 14.46 5.97 -9.05
CA GLU A 195 15.53 5.06 -9.50
C GLU A 195 16.93 5.40 -8.98
N THR A 196 17.09 6.51 -8.28
CA THR A 196 18.39 6.95 -7.77
C THR A 196 18.69 6.41 -6.36
N PHE A 197 17.71 5.81 -5.69
CA PHE A 197 17.87 5.29 -4.33
C PHE A 197 17.25 3.89 -4.17
N HIS A 198 17.40 3.30 -3.01
CA HIS A 198 16.85 2.00 -2.62
C HIS A 198 15.69 2.15 -1.62
N GLY A 199 14.86 1.13 -1.47
CA GLY A 199 13.87 1.02 -0.38
C GLY A 199 14.57 0.88 0.97
N THR A 200 13.85 1.23 2.05
CA THR A 200 14.39 1.15 3.41
C THR A 200 13.48 0.34 4.34
N ARG A 201 14.06 -0.05 5.47
CA ARG A 201 13.44 -0.83 6.55
C ARG A 201 13.73 -0.18 7.89
N LEU A 202 13.06 -0.65 8.94
CA LEU A 202 13.33 -0.28 10.32
C LEU A 202 14.08 -1.40 11.04
N ALA A 203 15.08 -1.05 11.84
CA ALA A 203 15.71 -1.96 12.77
C ALA A 203 15.53 -1.46 14.20
N PRO A 204 15.24 -2.35 15.16
CA PRO A 204 15.21 -1.95 16.56
C PRO A 204 16.61 -1.54 17.01
N VAL A 205 16.69 -0.41 17.70
CA VAL A 205 17.89 -0.02 18.45
C VAL A 205 17.68 -0.50 19.88
N PRO A 206 18.46 -1.49 20.35
CA PRO A 206 18.23 -2.07 21.67
C PRO A 206 18.24 -1.04 22.79
N ALA A 207 17.34 -1.21 23.76
CA ALA A 207 17.18 -0.50 25.01
C ALA A 207 16.44 0.86 25.00
N ASP A 208 16.19 1.53 23.85
CA ASP A 208 15.71 2.92 23.88
C ASP A 208 14.36 3.17 23.15
N ARG A 209 13.56 2.15 22.87
CA ARG A 209 12.32 2.31 22.07
C ARG A 209 12.54 3.09 20.77
N GLU A 210 13.69 2.88 20.17
CA GLU A 210 14.18 3.58 18.98
C GLU A 210 14.31 2.59 17.83
N TYR A 211 13.91 3.01 16.64
CA TYR A 211 14.06 2.23 15.42
C TYR A 211 14.91 3.04 14.43
N GLY A 212 16.00 2.45 13.96
CA GLY A 212 16.87 3.04 12.94
C GLY A 212 16.44 2.68 11.53
N VAL A 213 16.85 3.47 10.55
CA VAL A 213 16.67 3.17 9.14
C VAL A 213 17.81 2.26 8.64
N LEU A 214 17.45 1.21 7.91
CA LEU A 214 18.38 0.29 7.23
C LEU A 214 18.11 0.26 5.73
N GLY A 215 19.17 0.03 4.95
CA GLY A 215 19.10 -0.31 3.54
C GLY A 215 18.82 -1.80 3.28
N PRO A 216 18.82 -2.20 2.00
CA PRO A 216 18.60 -3.58 1.57
C PRO A 216 19.69 -4.55 2.05
N ASP A 217 19.34 -5.84 2.10
CA ASP A 217 20.32 -6.90 2.35
C ASP A 217 21.11 -7.27 1.07
N PRO A 218 22.37 -7.71 1.21
CA PRO A 218 23.19 -8.10 0.06
C PRO A 218 22.58 -9.22 -0.81
N ASP A 219 21.83 -10.14 -0.19
CA ASP A 219 21.29 -11.33 -0.85
C ASP A 219 20.01 -11.06 -1.66
N GLU A 220 19.40 -9.89 -1.51
CA GLU A 220 18.19 -9.54 -2.27
C GLU A 220 18.42 -9.62 -3.77
N GLY A 221 17.39 -10.09 -4.50
CA GLY A 221 17.44 -10.28 -5.94
C GLY A 221 18.57 -11.24 -6.35
N LEU A 222 18.79 -12.32 -5.58
CA LEU A 222 19.89 -13.28 -5.80
C LEU A 222 21.27 -12.60 -5.85
N GLY A 223 21.45 -11.53 -5.10
CA GLY A 223 22.69 -10.75 -5.07
C GLY A 223 22.84 -9.74 -6.22
N HIS A 224 21.83 -9.62 -7.11
CA HIS A 224 21.88 -8.65 -8.21
C HIS A 224 21.76 -7.20 -7.70
N GLY A 225 22.59 -6.32 -8.26
CA GLY A 225 22.64 -4.89 -7.92
C GLY A 225 23.44 -4.59 -6.64
N ASP A 226 23.93 -3.36 -6.57
CA ASP A 226 24.67 -2.87 -5.41
C ASP A 226 23.72 -2.59 -4.22
N VAL A 227 24.23 -2.84 -3.01
CA VAL A 227 23.50 -2.55 -1.77
C VAL A 227 23.47 -1.04 -1.49
N LEU A 228 24.55 -0.34 -1.84
CA LEU A 228 24.70 1.09 -1.62
C LEU A 228 24.17 1.87 -2.81
N ALA A 229 23.32 2.84 -2.54
CA ALA A 229 22.79 3.71 -3.59
C ALA A 229 23.85 4.72 -4.06
N THR A 230 23.92 4.91 -5.37
CA THR A 230 24.86 5.83 -6.04
C THR A 230 24.11 6.65 -7.08
N SER A 231 24.31 7.97 -7.06
CA SER A 231 23.69 8.87 -8.04
C SER A 231 24.55 10.09 -8.36
N ALA A 232 24.22 10.73 -9.47
CA ALA A 232 24.77 12.03 -9.84
C ALA A 232 24.28 13.14 -8.89
N LEU A 233 25.13 14.15 -8.67
CA LEU A 233 24.78 15.37 -7.95
C LEU A 233 24.26 16.45 -8.92
N PRO A 234 23.28 17.29 -8.54
CA PRO A 234 22.61 17.31 -7.23
C PRO A 234 21.70 16.10 -7.01
N TRP A 235 21.56 15.64 -5.77
CA TRP A 235 20.83 14.43 -5.45
C TRP A 235 19.87 14.64 -4.28
N THR A 236 18.62 14.16 -4.41
CA THR A 236 17.58 14.22 -3.40
C THR A 236 17.19 12.81 -3.01
N LEU A 237 17.21 12.50 -1.71
CA LEU A 237 16.79 11.21 -1.18
C LEU A 237 15.27 11.16 -0.96
N PRO A 238 14.68 9.97 -0.80
CA PRO A 238 13.24 9.83 -0.51
C PRO A 238 12.85 10.49 0.81
N TRP A 239 11.58 10.84 0.94
CA TRP A 239 11.00 11.31 2.18
C TRP A 239 10.91 10.19 3.22
N ARG A 240 11.26 10.52 4.46
CA ARG A 240 10.85 9.78 5.65
C ARG A 240 9.69 10.54 6.26
N PHE A 241 8.60 9.85 6.62
CA PHE A 241 7.45 10.52 7.20
C PHE A 241 6.83 9.73 8.37
N VAL A 242 6.13 10.47 9.21
CA VAL A 242 5.30 9.95 10.28
C VAL A 242 3.92 10.58 10.13
N ALA A 243 2.93 9.78 9.73
CA ALA A 243 1.52 10.17 9.80
C ALA A 243 1.04 10.02 11.25
N ILE A 244 0.17 10.94 11.71
CA ILE A 244 -0.25 11.06 13.10
C ILE A 244 -1.76 11.21 13.16
N ALA A 245 -2.44 10.41 13.99
CA ALA A 245 -3.89 10.44 14.15
C ALA A 245 -4.29 10.34 15.63
N ASP A 246 -5.46 10.86 15.97
CA ASP A 246 -6.01 10.75 17.33
C ASP A 246 -6.57 9.36 17.61
N THR A 247 -7.03 8.67 16.55
CA THR A 247 -7.54 7.30 16.61
C THR A 247 -6.94 6.44 15.48
N ALA A 248 -6.88 5.13 15.66
CA ALA A 248 -6.45 4.23 14.60
C ALA A 248 -7.33 4.37 13.34
N ALA A 249 -8.63 4.55 13.51
CA ALA A 249 -9.56 4.70 12.41
C ALA A 249 -9.20 5.90 11.51
N GLU A 250 -8.72 7.00 12.06
CA GLU A 250 -8.29 8.17 11.29
C GLU A 250 -7.03 7.91 10.46
N LEU A 251 -6.14 6.98 10.86
CA LEU A 251 -4.98 6.61 10.03
C LEU A 251 -5.38 6.06 8.66
N VAL A 252 -6.53 5.37 8.57
CA VAL A 252 -7.05 4.82 7.31
C VAL A 252 -7.25 5.93 6.26
N GLU A 253 -7.52 7.15 6.71
CA GLU A 253 -7.79 8.32 5.87
C GLU A 253 -6.53 9.01 5.36
N SER A 254 -5.35 8.75 5.95
CA SER A 254 -4.12 9.45 5.61
C SER A 254 -3.82 9.41 4.13
N THR A 255 -3.47 10.56 3.58
CA THR A 255 -3.05 10.75 2.19
C THR A 255 -1.63 11.29 2.06
N THR A 256 -0.90 11.34 3.18
CA THR A 256 0.44 11.92 3.28
C THR A 256 1.42 11.37 2.24
N VAL A 257 1.38 10.03 1.99
CA VAL A 257 2.29 9.37 1.05
C VAL A 257 2.20 9.97 -0.36
N TRP A 258 0.99 10.30 -0.82
CA TRP A 258 0.78 10.89 -2.15
C TRP A 258 1.20 12.34 -2.21
N HIS A 259 1.00 13.12 -1.13
CA HIS A 259 1.44 14.52 -1.07
C HIS A 259 2.97 14.68 -1.02
N LEU A 260 3.69 13.62 -0.68
CA LEU A 260 5.15 13.57 -0.68
C LEU A 260 5.75 13.05 -2.00
N ALA A 261 4.95 12.35 -2.83
CA ALA A 261 5.38 11.83 -4.11
C ALA A 261 5.38 12.92 -5.21
N GLU A 262 6.17 12.69 -6.25
CA GLU A 262 6.26 13.60 -7.38
C GLU A 262 4.97 13.59 -8.23
N THR A 263 4.67 14.72 -8.83
CA THR A 263 3.49 14.86 -9.70
C THR A 263 3.71 14.13 -11.02
N SER A 264 2.66 13.48 -11.51
CA SER A 264 2.68 12.81 -12.81
C SER A 264 2.94 13.77 -13.97
N THR A 265 3.71 13.30 -14.94
CA THR A 265 3.86 13.94 -16.24
C THR A 265 2.88 13.39 -17.29
N ILE A 266 2.11 12.35 -16.94
CA ILE A 266 1.09 11.77 -17.83
C ILE A 266 -0.14 12.67 -17.82
N THR A 267 -0.41 13.32 -18.93
CA THR A 267 -1.51 14.29 -19.06
C THR A 267 -2.83 13.65 -19.51
N ASP A 268 -2.76 12.61 -20.34
CA ASP A 268 -3.94 11.84 -20.75
C ASP A 268 -4.09 10.57 -19.89
N THR A 269 -4.99 10.62 -18.94
CA THR A 269 -5.33 9.49 -18.04
C THR A 269 -6.65 8.80 -18.43
N SER A 270 -7.27 9.15 -19.56
CA SER A 270 -8.59 8.65 -19.95
C SER A 270 -8.66 7.13 -20.20
N TRP A 271 -7.52 6.52 -20.46
CA TRP A 271 -7.36 5.07 -20.67
C TRP A 271 -7.19 4.29 -19.35
N ILE A 272 -6.88 4.97 -18.26
CA ILE A 272 -6.72 4.37 -16.93
C ILE A 272 -8.11 4.19 -16.31
N ARG A 273 -8.51 2.96 -16.08
CA ARG A 273 -9.84 2.64 -15.56
C ARG A 273 -9.72 1.62 -14.44
N PRO A 274 -9.98 2.02 -13.19
CA PRO A 274 -10.08 1.06 -12.09
C PRO A 274 -11.23 0.08 -12.34
N GLY A 275 -11.08 -1.13 -11.84
CA GLY A 275 -12.09 -2.14 -12.10
C GLY A 275 -11.92 -3.44 -11.31
N ARG A 276 -12.87 -4.33 -11.52
CA ARG A 276 -12.95 -5.66 -10.91
C ARG A 276 -12.41 -6.69 -11.88
N VAL A 277 -11.70 -7.66 -11.33
CA VAL A 277 -10.97 -8.65 -12.13
C VAL A 277 -11.38 -10.05 -11.69
N SER A 278 -11.82 -10.91 -12.60
CA SER A 278 -11.88 -12.33 -12.32
C SER A 278 -10.48 -12.93 -12.42
N TRP A 279 -10.07 -13.67 -11.39
CA TRP A 279 -8.74 -14.24 -11.32
C TRP A 279 -8.82 -15.73 -11.01
N SER A 280 -8.27 -16.54 -11.91
CA SER A 280 -8.49 -17.98 -11.94
C SER A 280 -7.46 -18.79 -11.15
N TRP A 281 -6.27 -18.24 -10.92
CA TRP A 281 -5.13 -19.01 -10.43
C TRP A 281 -5.35 -19.56 -9.00
N TRP A 282 -6.00 -18.80 -8.13
CA TRP A 282 -6.23 -19.23 -6.75
C TRP A 282 -7.11 -20.47 -6.65
N SER A 283 -8.20 -20.51 -7.37
CA SER A 283 -9.16 -21.64 -7.34
C SER A 283 -8.77 -22.77 -8.28
N GLU A 284 -8.03 -22.48 -9.36
CA GLU A 284 -7.61 -23.42 -10.38
C GLU A 284 -6.18 -23.09 -10.88
N ASN A 285 -5.14 -23.48 -10.12
CA ASN A 285 -3.73 -23.13 -10.44
C ASN A 285 -3.29 -23.51 -11.88
N GLY A 286 -3.91 -24.52 -12.48
CA GLY A 286 -3.65 -24.95 -13.86
C GLY A 286 -4.37 -24.15 -14.94
N SER A 287 -5.32 -23.29 -14.56
CA SER A 287 -6.22 -22.58 -15.48
C SER A 287 -5.52 -21.74 -16.56
N PRO A 288 -4.37 -21.10 -16.33
CA PRO A 288 -3.73 -20.33 -17.39
C PRO A 288 -3.26 -21.18 -18.59
N ARG A 289 -3.15 -22.51 -18.40
CA ARG A 289 -2.81 -23.46 -19.46
C ARG A 289 -4.03 -24.11 -20.12
N ASP A 290 -5.25 -23.71 -19.74
CA ASP A 290 -6.52 -24.24 -20.24
C ASP A 290 -7.43 -23.11 -20.74
N LEU A 291 -7.55 -22.96 -22.06
CA LEU A 291 -8.41 -21.95 -22.69
C LEU A 291 -9.89 -22.12 -22.33
N ALA A 292 -10.35 -23.33 -22.03
CA ALA A 292 -11.74 -23.54 -21.60
C ALA A 292 -11.95 -23.00 -20.17
N ALA A 293 -10.99 -23.20 -19.29
CA ALA A 293 -11.00 -22.60 -17.95
C ALA A 293 -10.97 -21.07 -18.05
N LEU A 294 -10.04 -20.49 -18.81
CA LEU A 294 -9.95 -19.02 -18.99
C LEU A 294 -11.27 -18.43 -19.51
N ARG A 295 -11.93 -19.09 -20.48
CA ARG A 295 -13.25 -18.63 -20.96
C ARG A 295 -14.33 -18.64 -19.88
N ARG A 296 -14.34 -19.63 -18.96
CA ARG A 296 -15.30 -19.66 -17.83
C ARG A 296 -15.11 -18.44 -16.91
N PHE A 297 -13.87 -18.00 -16.67
CA PHE A 297 -13.61 -16.81 -15.86
C PHE A 297 -13.94 -15.51 -16.61
N VAL A 298 -13.74 -15.45 -17.93
CA VAL A 298 -14.23 -14.35 -18.76
C VAL A 298 -15.76 -14.31 -18.74
N ASP A 299 -16.45 -15.45 -18.86
CA ASP A 299 -17.92 -15.54 -18.76
C ASP A 299 -18.39 -15.04 -17.41
N LEU A 300 -17.75 -15.43 -16.30
CA LEU A 300 -18.04 -14.93 -14.97
C LEU A 300 -17.91 -13.39 -14.91
N ALA A 301 -16.81 -12.84 -15.41
CA ALA A 301 -16.60 -11.39 -15.42
C ALA A 301 -17.74 -10.68 -16.17
N GLY A 302 -18.11 -11.15 -17.37
CA GLY A 302 -19.24 -10.61 -18.13
C GLY A 302 -20.59 -10.72 -17.39
N GLU A 303 -20.89 -11.87 -16.78
CA GLU A 303 -22.11 -12.10 -15.99
C GLU A 303 -22.19 -11.16 -14.77
N MET A 304 -21.07 -10.89 -14.14
CA MET A 304 -20.97 -10.03 -12.96
C MET A 304 -20.82 -8.54 -13.32
N GLY A 305 -20.62 -8.20 -14.58
CA GLY A 305 -20.34 -6.85 -15.03
C GLY A 305 -18.98 -6.36 -14.54
N TRP A 306 -18.00 -7.26 -14.38
CA TRP A 306 -16.63 -6.91 -14.04
C TRP A 306 -15.84 -6.55 -15.30
N GLU A 307 -14.99 -5.58 -15.16
CA GLU A 307 -14.29 -4.94 -16.27
C GLU A 307 -13.18 -5.82 -16.88
N TYR A 308 -12.62 -6.74 -16.07
CA TYR A 308 -11.40 -7.45 -16.45
C TYR A 308 -11.43 -8.93 -16.09
N SER A 309 -10.53 -9.67 -16.77
CA SER A 309 -10.12 -11.02 -16.39
C SER A 309 -8.60 -11.12 -16.52
N LEU A 310 -7.94 -11.75 -15.56
CA LEU A 310 -6.50 -11.94 -15.57
C LEU A 310 -6.14 -13.32 -16.09
N VAL A 311 -5.31 -13.36 -17.12
CA VAL A 311 -4.65 -14.57 -17.64
C VAL A 311 -3.29 -14.66 -16.94
N ASP A 312 -3.19 -15.55 -15.96
CA ASP A 312 -2.06 -15.64 -15.03
C ASP A 312 -0.88 -16.44 -15.62
N ALA A 313 0.11 -16.78 -14.81
CA ALA A 313 1.41 -17.35 -15.16
C ALA A 313 1.31 -18.58 -16.10
N ASN A 314 2.28 -18.69 -17.02
CA ASN A 314 2.41 -19.77 -17.97
C ASN A 314 1.39 -19.78 -19.15
N TRP A 315 0.71 -18.68 -19.40
CA TRP A 315 -0.22 -18.52 -20.52
C TRP A 315 0.45 -18.70 -21.91
N THR A 316 1.75 -18.54 -22.00
CA THR A 316 2.53 -18.68 -23.25
C THR A 316 2.64 -20.11 -23.76
N VAL A 317 2.03 -21.09 -23.10
CA VAL A 317 1.83 -22.43 -23.67
C VAL A 317 0.85 -22.40 -24.85
N HIS A 318 0.02 -21.38 -24.93
CA HIS A 318 -0.91 -21.15 -26.03
C HIS A 318 -0.24 -20.42 -27.18
N ALA A 319 -0.69 -20.69 -28.40
CA ALA A 319 -0.27 -19.94 -29.59
C ALA A 319 -0.80 -18.50 -29.49
N GLU A 320 -0.07 -17.54 -30.05
CA GLU A 320 -0.48 -16.14 -30.10
C GLU A 320 -1.91 -15.95 -30.59
N GLN A 321 -2.29 -16.67 -31.66
CA GLN A 321 -3.62 -16.57 -32.25
C GLN A 321 -4.72 -17.00 -31.25
N GLU A 322 -4.45 -17.99 -30.41
CA GLU A 322 -5.41 -18.45 -29.39
C GLU A 322 -5.65 -17.40 -28.32
N ILE A 323 -4.60 -16.68 -27.92
CA ILE A 323 -4.74 -15.53 -26.96
C ILE A 323 -5.48 -14.37 -27.64
N ARG A 324 -5.18 -14.04 -28.89
CA ARG A 324 -5.96 -13.03 -29.65
C ARG A 324 -7.44 -13.42 -29.80
N ASP A 325 -7.72 -14.71 -29.96
CA ASP A 325 -9.09 -15.22 -30.00
C ASP A 325 -9.78 -15.09 -28.64
N LEU A 326 -9.05 -15.31 -27.54
CA LEU A 326 -9.54 -15.08 -26.17
C LEU A 326 -9.81 -13.58 -25.90
N VAL A 327 -8.95 -12.67 -26.40
CA VAL A 327 -9.18 -11.21 -26.32
C VAL A 327 -10.50 -10.83 -27.02
N ARG A 328 -10.74 -11.35 -28.23
CA ARG A 328 -12.01 -11.10 -28.95
C ARG A 328 -13.21 -11.67 -28.19
N TYR A 329 -13.06 -12.90 -27.68
CA TYR A 329 -14.09 -13.55 -26.86
C TYR A 329 -14.46 -12.74 -25.62
N ALA A 330 -13.47 -12.15 -24.94
CA ALA A 330 -13.66 -11.27 -23.79
C ALA A 330 -14.35 -9.96 -24.21
N ALA A 331 -13.92 -9.34 -25.30
CA ALA A 331 -14.48 -8.09 -25.80
C ALA A 331 -15.97 -8.21 -26.16
N GLU A 332 -16.42 -9.39 -26.69
CA GLU A 332 -17.85 -9.69 -26.92
C GLU A 332 -18.70 -9.71 -25.64
N ARG A 333 -18.05 -9.67 -24.46
CA ARG A 333 -18.68 -9.68 -23.12
C ARG A 333 -18.40 -8.42 -22.34
N ASP A 334 -17.89 -7.38 -23.00
CA ASP A 334 -17.45 -6.13 -22.39
C ASP A 334 -16.32 -6.31 -21.35
N VAL A 335 -15.54 -7.39 -21.48
CA VAL A 335 -14.41 -7.73 -20.60
C VAL A 335 -13.09 -7.49 -21.34
N ARG A 336 -12.10 -6.93 -20.67
CA ARG A 336 -10.74 -6.80 -21.20
C ARG A 336 -9.78 -7.67 -20.39
N LEU A 337 -8.66 -8.07 -20.99
CA LEU A 337 -7.71 -8.98 -20.36
C LEU A 337 -6.50 -8.25 -19.79
N PHE A 338 -5.99 -8.77 -18.67
CA PHE A 338 -4.65 -8.57 -18.18
C PHE A 338 -3.80 -9.81 -18.45
N LEU A 339 -2.51 -9.64 -18.69
CA LEU A 339 -1.56 -10.74 -18.86
C LEU A 339 -0.49 -10.69 -17.78
N TRP A 340 -0.13 -11.87 -17.28
CA TRP A 340 0.91 -12.03 -16.29
C TRP A 340 2.31 -12.14 -16.91
N TYR A 341 3.31 -11.58 -16.25
CA TYR A 341 4.72 -11.63 -16.61
C TYR A 341 5.59 -11.87 -15.38
N ASN A 342 6.67 -12.61 -15.55
CA ASN A 342 7.77 -12.66 -14.59
C ASN A 342 8.66 -11.43 -14.78
N SER A 343 9.05 -10.77 -13.70
CA SER A 343 10.02 -9.65 -13.73
C SER A 343 11.43 -10.12 -14.15
N ALA A 344 11.64 -11.44 -14.23
CA ALA A 344 12.91 -12.10 -14.33
C ALA A 344 13.91 -11.50 -15.32
N GLY A 345 15.06 -11.47 -14.84
CA GLY A 345 16.38 -11.33 -15.39
C GLY A 345 17.33 -12.00 -14.38
N PRO A 346 18.37 -11.30 -13.91
CA PRO A 346 19.27 -11.86 -12.90
C PRO A 346 18.70 -11.82 -11.46
N ASN A 347 17.55 -11.19 -11.23
CA ASN A 347 16.98 -10.90 -9.91
C ASN A 347 16.19 -12.05 -9.28
N ASN A 348 15.75 -13.03 -10.08
CA ASN A 348 15.02 -14.20 -9.58
C ASN A 348 15.23 -15.43 -10.49
N ASP A 349 15.00 -16.61 -9.93
CA ASP A 349 15.11 -17.92 -10.59
C ASP A 349 13.77 -18.66 -10.73
N SER A 350 12.64 -17.99 -10.40
CA SER A 350 11.29 -18.52 -10.58
C SER A 350 11.07 -18.96 -12.03
N THR A 351 10.46 -20.13 -12.22
CA THR A 351 10.35 -20.78 -13.54
C THR A 351 9.09 -20.41 -14.32
N GLU A 352 8.15 -19.73 -13.67
CA GLU A 352 6.89 -19.29 -14.26
C GLU A 352 7.14 -18.31 -15.42
N GLY A 353 6.44 -18.54 -16.52
CA GLY A 353 6.58 -17.76 -17.75
C GLY A 353 5.36 -16.94 -18.12
N PRO A 354 5.52 -15.96 -19.02
CA PRO A 354 6.76 -15.56 -19.72
C PRO A 354 7.77 -14.85 -18.81
N ARG A 355 9.03 -15.19 -19.01
CA ARG A 355 10.16 -14.59 -18.29
C ARG A 355 11.20 -14.01 -19.27
N ASP A 356 12.17 -13.29 -18.73
CA ASP A 356 13.28 -12.68 -19.46
C ASP A 356 12.88 -11.61 -20.49
N LEU A 357 11.66 -11.06 -20.36
CA LEU A 357 11.14 -9.99 -21.20
C LEU A 357 11.15 -8.63 -20.50
N MET A 358 10.86 -8.59 -19.17
CA MET A 358 10.61 -7.33 -18.47
C MET A 358 11.89 -6.62 -18.01
N HIS A 359 13.02 -7.30 -17.84
CA HIS A 359 14.26 -6.72 -17.34
C HIS A 359 15.06 -5.94 -18.40
N LEU A 360 14.92 -6.27 -19.68
CA LEU A 360 15.61 -5.58 -20.79
C LEU A 360 14.66 -4.57 -21.46
N ALA A 361 15.01 -3.30 -21.43
CA ALA A 361 14.13 -2.21 -21.91
C ALA A 361 13.70 -2.38 -23.39
N GLU A 362 14.57 -2.88 -24.27
CA GLU A 362 14.23 -3.11 -25.67
C GLU A 362 13.20 -4.23 -25.82
N ALA A 363 13.44 -5.39 -25.18
CA ALA A 363 12.52 -6.53 -25.20
C ALA A 363 11.17 -6.15 -24.57
N ARG A 364 11.20 -5.45 -23.44
CA ARG A 364 10.01 -4.99 -22.72
C ARG A 364 9.16 -4.07 -23.58
N ARG A 365 9.73 -3.02 -24.18
CA ARG A 365 8.98 -2.10 -25.06
C ARG A 365 8.37 -2.81 -26.26
N ALA A 366 9.12 -3.73 -26.89
CA ALA A 366 8.60 -4.51 -28.01
C ALA A 366 7.41 -5.39 -27.58
N GLU A 367 7.53 -6.05 -26.43
CA GLU A 367 6.46 -6.91 -25.89
C GLU A 367 5.22 -6.10 -25.49
N LEU A 368 5.40 -4.99 -24.76
CA LEU A 368 4.29 -4.15 -24.33
C LEU A 368 3.54 -3.53 -25.52
N ALA A 369 4.27 -3.09 -26.56
CA ALA A 369 3.65 -2.61 -27.79
C ALA A 369 2.86 -3.74 -28.50
N ARG A 370 3.40 -4.96 -28.54
CA ARG A 370 2.77 -6.13 -29.15
C ARG A 370 1.44 -6.48 -28.49
N ILE A 371 1.41 -6.56 -27.15
CA ILE A 371 0.18 -6.91 -26.42
C ILE A 371 -0.84 -5.77 -26.39
N ALA A 372 -0.39 -4.53 -26.40
CA ALA A 372 -1.28 -3.37 -26.56
C ALA A 372 -2.01 -3.41 -27.91
N ASP A 373 -1.33 -3.79 -29.00
CA ASP A 373 -1.94 -4.02 -30.33
C ASP A 373 -3.00 -5.14 -30.31
N TRP A 374 -2.88 -6.12 -29.40
CA TRP A 374 -3.91 -7.15 -29.23
C TRP A 374 -5.16 -6.64 -28.53
N GLY A 375 -5.11 -5.48 -27.85
CA GLY A 375 -6.19 -4.92 -27.06
C GLY A 375 -6.15 -5.30 -25.57
N ILE A 376 -5.00 -5.78 -25.07
CA ILE A 376 -4.78 -6.04 -23.65
C ILE A 376 -4.93 -4.74 -22.86
N ALA A 377 -5.51 -4.82 -21.65
CA ALA A 377 -5.76 -3.68 -20.77
C ALA A 377 -4.56 -3.32 -19.89
N GLY A 378 -3.76 -4.32 -19.54
CA GLY A 378 -2.64 -4.14 -18.61
C GLY A 378 -1.90 -5.43 -18.32
N ILE A 379 -0.96 -5.33 -17.42
CA ILE A 379 -0.08 -6.43 -17.03
C ILE A 379 -0.02 -6.61 -15.50
N LYS A 380 0.11 -7.86 -15.07
CA LYS A 380 0.59 -8.24 -13.74
C LYS A 380 2.05 -8.65 -13.87
N VAL A 381 2.96 -8.05 -13.11
CA VAL A 381 4.40 -8.41 -13.14
C VAL A 381 4.82 -8.83 -11.75
N ASP A 382 5.48 -9.99 -11.66
CA ASP A 382 5.68 -10.74 -10.43
C ASP A 382 7.15 -11.06 -10.15
N PHE A 383 7.49 -11.39 -8.88
CA PHE A 383 8.77 -11.92 -8.42
C PHE A 383 9.96 -10.96 -8.49
N PHE A 384 9.81 -9.74 -7.96
CA PHE A 384 10.91 -8.76 -7.97
C PHE A 384 11.98 -9.06 -6.90
N HIS A 385 11.57 -9.42 -5.71
CA HIS A 385 12.41 -9.88 -4.60
C HIS A 385 13.61 -8.97 -4.25
N SER A 386 13.50 -7.66 -4.46
CA SER A 386 14.58 -6.73 -4.12
C SER A 386 14.11 -5.29 -3.97
N ASP A 387 14.55 -4.65 -2.89
CA ASP A 387 14.43 -3.20 -2.65
C ASP A 387 15.74 -2.44 -2.98
N LYS A 388 16.75 -3.10 -3.55
CA LYS A 388 17.96 -2.43 -4.02
C LYS A 388 17.66 -1.40 -5.10
N GLN A 389 18.55 -0.43 -5.27
CA GLN A 389 18.43 0.61 -6.31
C GLN A 389 18.13 0.00 -7.70
N ALA A 390 18.80 -1.11 -8.06
CA ALA A 390 18.56 -1.81 -9.33
C ALA A 390 17.14 -2.37 -9.44
N GLY A 391 16.58 -2.90 -8.33
CA GLY A 391 15.18 -3.35 -8.26
C GLY A 391 14.21 -2.19 -8.43
N ILE A 392 14.42 -1.09 -7.73
CA ILE A 392 13.59 0.12 -7.85
C ILE A 392 13.62 0.68 -9.29
N ALA A 393 14.80 0.76 -9.90
CA ALA A 393 14.96 1.18 -11.29
C ALA A 393 14.20 0.24 -12.27
N HIS A 394 14.12 -1.05 -11.94
CA HIS A 394 13.38 -2.02 -12.74
C HIS A 394 11.85 -1.76 -12.69
N TYR A 395 11.27 -1.57 -11.50
CA TYR A 395 9.86 -1.18 -11.35
C TYR A 395 9.53 0.08 -12.16
N LEU A 396 10.32 1.15 -11.98
CA LEU A 396 10.07 2.42 -12.64
C LEU A 396 10.30 2.35 -14.15
N GLY A 397 11.23 1.50 -14.61
CA GLY A 397 11.41 1.21 -16.03
C GLY A 397 10.18 0.55 -16.66
N ILE A 398 9.54 -0.41 -15.95
CA ILE A 398 8.30 -1.05 -16.39
C ILE A 398 7.17 -0.03 -16.43
N LEU A 399 7.00 0.79 -15.39
CA LEU A 399 5.97 1.82 -15.35
C LEU A 399 6.11 2.82 -16.50
N ARG A 400 7.34 3.28 -16.79
CA ARG A 400 7.61 4.20 -17.90
C ARG A 400 7.19 3.61 -19.25
N ASP A 401 7.65 2.37 -19.53
CA ASP A 401 7.39 1.72 -20.81
C ASP A 401 5.90 1.29 -20.95
N ALA A 402 5.25 0.90 -19.84
CA ALA A 402 3.81 0.59 -19.82
C ALA A 402 2.95 1.84 -20.07
N ALA A 403 3.35 3.01 -19.54
CA ALA A 403 2.65 4.27 -19.80
C ALA A 403 2.68 4.62 -21.30
N GLU A 404 3.83 4.44 -21.97
CA GLU A 404 3.97 4.66 -23.41
C GLU A 404 3.04 3.75 -24.23
N ALA A 405 2.89 2.49 -23.78
CA ALA A 405 2.00 1.51 -24.39
C ALA A 405 0.52 1.64 -23.94
N ARG A 406 0.20 2.55 -23.01
CA ARG A 406 -1.14 2.72 -22.40
C ARG A 406 -1.66 1.43 -21.73
N LEU A 407 -0.79 0.75 -21.01
CA LEU A 407 -1.12 -0.45 -20.25
C LEU A 407 -1.13 -0.14 -18.74
N MET A 408 -2.17 -0.60 -18.05
CA MET A 408 -2.24 -0.54 -16.59
C MET A 408 -1.33 -1.62 -15.98
N VAL A 409 -0.87 -1.39 -14.75
CA VAL A 409 0.13 -2.26 -14.10
C VAL A 409 -0.35 -2.70 -12.72
N ASN A 410 -0.15 -3.97 -12.41
CA ASN A 410 -0.21 -4.58 -11.10
C ASN A 410 1.14 -5.24 -10.80
N PHE A 411 1.73 -5.00 -9.62
CA PHE A 411 2.96 -5.66 -9.19
C PHE A 411 2.69 -6.66 -8.08
N HIS A 412 3.27 -7.87 -8.24
CA HIS A 412 3.27 -8.95 -7.25
C HIS A 412 4.69 -9.38 -6.89
N GLY A 413 4.84 -10.16 -5.80
CA GLY A 413 6.16 -10.48 -5.26
C GLY A 413 6.99 -9.20 -5.11
N SER A 414 6.41 -8.14 -4.61
CA SER A 414 6.84 -6.77 -4.88
C SER A 414 7.17 -5.98 -3.62
N THR A 415 7.81 -4.83 -3.83
CA THR A 415 7.98 -3.79 -2.81
C THR A 415 6.67 -3.09 -2.48
N VAL A 416 6.65 -2.30 -1.40
CA VAL A 416 5.47 -1.51 -0.99
C VAL A 416 5.29 -0.24 -1.82
N PRO A 417 4.06 0.29 -1.97
CA PRO A 417 3.81 1.61 -2.57
C PRO A 417 4.49 2.72 -1.78
N ARG A 418 4.95 3.74 -2.50
CA ARG A 418 5.60 4.93 -1.93
C ARG A 418 5.02 6.20 -2.53
N GLY A 419 3.71 6.17 -2.85
CA GLY A 419 3.02 7.23 -3.55
C GLY A 419 3.24 7.20 -5.07
N TRP A 420 3.76 6.10 -5.59
CA TRP A 420 4.03 5.96 -7.03
C TRP A 420 2.77 6.13 -7.89
N GLU A 421 1.59 5.85 -7.36
CA GLU A 421 0.30 6.00 -8.05
C GLU A 421 0.01 7.47 -8.40
N ARG A 422 0.57 8.42 -7.65
CA ARG A 422 0.52 9.85 -8.01
C ARG A 422 1.41 10.15 -9.22
N THR A 423 2.62 9.59 -9.25
CA THR A 423 3.59 9.80 -10.32
C THR A 423 3.23 8.99 -11.57
N TRP A 424 2.75 7.76 -11.34
CA TRP A 424 2.38 6.77 -12.34
C TRP A 424 0.92 6.31 -12.14
N PRO A 425 -0.08 7.10 -12.56
CA PRO A 425 -1.48 6.84 -12.24
C PRO A 425 -2.05 5.55 -12.85
N HIS A 426 -1.32 4.90 -13.74
CA HIS A 426 -1.64 3.57 -14.29
C HIS A 426 -1.06 2.41 -13.47
N LEU A 427 -0.31 2.68 -12.41
CA LEU A 427 -0.03 1.70 -11.37
C LEU A 427 -1.29 1.53 -10.53
N MET A 428 -2.02 0.44 -10.77
CA MET A 428 -3.36 0.25 -10.21
C MET A 428 -3.33 -0.36 -8.82
N THR A 429 -2.39 -1.26 -8.58
CA THR A 429 -2.27 -1.98 -7.30
C THR A 429 -0.92 -2.66 -7.18
N MET A 430 -0.56 -3.01 -5.95
CA MET A 430 0.65 -3.77 -5.61
C MET A 430 0.30 -4.78 -4.53
N GLU A 431 0.89 -5.97 -4.60
CA GLU A 431 0.72 -6.96 -3.56
C GLU A 431 1.39 -6.50 -2.25
N ALA A 432 2.64 -6.84 -2.03
CA ALA A 432 3.39 -6.52 -0.81
C ALA A 432 2.55 -6.75 0.46
N VAL A 433 1.88 -7.89 0.54
CA VAL A 433 0.97 -8.28 1.61
C VAL A 433 0.82 -9.79 1.67
N ARG A 434 0.70 -10.34 2.87
CA ARG A 434 0.28 -11.73 3.05
C ARG A 434 -1.23 -11.83 2.79
N GLY A 435 -1.58 -12.03 1.50
CA GLY A 435 -2.95 -12.00 0.99
C GLY A 435 -3.63 -13.37 0.97
N ALA A 436 -4.75 -13.48 0.23
CA ALA A 436 -5.54 -14.71 0.16
C ALA A 436 -4.78 -15.88 -0.49
N GLU A 437 -3.73 -15.64 -1.27
CA GLU A 437 -2.86 -16.69 -1.80
C GLU A 437 -2.28 -17.58 -0.69
N TRP A 438 -2.05 -17.02 0.49
CA TRP A 438 -1.50 -17.75 1.62
C TRP A 438 -2.45 -18.80 2.22
N TYR A 439 -3.74 -18.83 1.86
CA TYR A 439 -4.59 -20.00 2.11
C TYR A 439 -4.09 -21.26 1.39
N LEU A 440 -3.32 -21.10 0.30
CA LEU A 440 -2.71 -22.20 -0.43
C LEU A 440 -1.35 -22.61 0.18
N PHE A 441 -0.57 -21.66 0.65
CA PHE A 441 0.82 -21.87 1.07
C PHE A 441 1.00 -21.99 2.58
N GLY A 442 0.33 -21.11 3.35
CA GLY A 442 0.51 -21.01 4.80
C GLY A 442 -0.27 -22.06 5.58
N PRO A 443 0.39 -22.95 6.35
CA PRO A 443 -0.33 -23.97 7.11
C PRO A 443 -1.25 -23.41 8.20
N THR A 444 -0.99 -22.22 8.70
CA THR A 444 -1.70 -21.55 9.80
C THR A 444 -2.47 -20.30 9.34
N PHE A 445 -2.36 -19.92 8.07
CA PHE A 445 -2.92 -18.64 7.60
C PHE A 445 -4.43 -18.52 7.78
N ALA A 446 -5.18 -19.63 7.71
CA ALA A 446 -6.63 -19.59 7.93
C ALA A 446 -7.02 -19.08 9.33
N GLU A 447 -6.24 -19.42 10.36
CA GLU A 447 -6.40 -18.91 11.71
C GLU A 447 -5.86 -17.48 11.86
N GLU A 448 -4.75 -17.19 11.21
CA GLU A 448 -4.06 -15.90 11.27
C GLU A 448 -4.85 -14.82 10.54
N ALA A 449 -5.49 -15.13 9.41
CA ALA A 449 -6.28 -14.20 8.61
C ALA A 449 -7.37 -13.50 9.44
N VAL A 450 -7.95 -14.17 10.45
CA VAL A 450 -9.00 -13.61 11.30
C VAL A 450 -8.57 -12.29 11.97
N TRP A 451 -7.33 -12.21 12.48
CA TRP A 451 -6.82 -10.97 13.08
C TRP A 451 -5.99 -10.15 12.09
N HIS A 452 -5.26 -10.81 11.20
CA HIS A 452 -4.40 -10.14 10.22
C HIS A 452 -5.20 -9.21 9.30
N ASN A 453 -6.39 -9.65 8.86
CA ASN A 453 -7.27 -8.84 8.03
C ASN A 453 -7.70 -7.54 8.71
N THR A 454 -7.73 -7.49 10.04
CA THR A 454 -8.05 -6.27 10.78
C THR A 454 -6.81 -5.40 11.07
N VAL A 455 -5.58 -5.88 10.82
CA VAL A 455 -4.34 -5.09 10.92
C VAL A 455 -4.08 -4.29 9.66
N LEU A 456 -4.30 -4.88 8.50
CA LEU A 456 -3.93 -4.33 7.19
C LEU A 456 -4.52 -2.94 6.88
N PRO A 457 -5.78 -2.60 7.23
CA PRO A 457 -6.34 -1.27 7.00
C PRO A 457 -5.61 -0.14 7.73
N PHE A 458 -4.93 -0.46 8.83
CA PHE A 458 -4.20 0.50 9.67
C PHE A 458 -2.68 0.48 9.47
N THR A 459 -2.20 -0.35 8.55
CA THR A 459 -0.79 -0.54 8.23
C THR A 459 -0.58 -0.46 6.72
N ARG A 460 -0.43 -1.60 6.04
CA ARG A 460 -0.10 -1.71 4.61
C ARG A 460 -1.03 -0.90 3.70
N ASN A 461 -2.34 -0.95 3.91
CA ASN A 461 -3.31 -0.29 3.05
C ASN A 461 -3.45 1.23 3.31
N VAL A 462 -2.79 1.76 4.35
CA VAL A 462 -2.71 3.22 4.57
C VAL A 462 -1.87 3.90 3.49
N ILE A 463 -0.78 3.25 3.06
CA ILE A 463 0.23 3.83 2.17
C ILE A 463 -0.01 3.57 0.67
N GLY A 464 -1.13 2.98 0.31
CA GLY A 464 -1.49 2.79 -1.11
C GLY A 464 -2.25 1.50 -1.39
N PRO A 465 -2.65 1.30 -2.65
CA PRO A 465 -3.48 0.18 -3.07
C PRO A 465 -2.83 -1.16 -2.76
N MET A 466 -3.67 -2.14 -2.42
CA MET A 466 -3.23 -3.44 -1.95
C MET A 466 -3.98 -4.57 -2.65
N ASP A 467 -3.25 -5.38 -3.40
CA ASP A 467 -3.80 -6.56 -4.07
C ASP A 467 -3.79 -7.78 -3.14
N TYR A 468 -4.71 -7.77 -2.19
CA TYR A 468 -4.94 -8.88 -1.26
C TYR A 468 -5.58 -10.09 -1.93
N THR A 469 -6.13 -9.93 -3.13
CA THR A 469 -6.94 -10.93 -3.85
C THR A 469 -8.15 -11.44 -3.04
N PRO A 470 -9.04 -10.54 -2.56
CA PRO A 470 -10.06 -10.85 -1.56
C PRO A 470 -11.25 -11.64 -2.10
N VAL A 471 -12.18 -11.97 -1.17
CA VAL A 471 -13.50 -12.56 -1.40
C VAL A 471 -13.43 -14.01 -1.86
N THR A 472 -12.89 -14.84 -0.98
CA THR A 472 -12.90 -16.30 -1.14
C THR A 472 -14.04 -16.90 -0.29
N PHE A 473 -15.13 -17.35 -0.90
CA PHE A 473 -16.21 -18.03 -0.20
C PHE A 473 -15.96 -19.53 -0.07
N GLY A 474 -15.27 -20.11 -1.04
CA GLY A 474 -14.84 -21.50 -1.03
C GLY A 474 -13.72 -21.77 -0.02
N ASP A 475 -13.57 -23.03 0.31
CA ASP A 475 -12.42 -23.51 1.05
C ASP A 475 -11.35 -23.98 0.03
N ALA A 476 -10.16 -23.38 0.09
CA ALA A 476 -9.02 -23.83 -0.70
C ALA A 476 -8.46 -25.16 -0.16
N LEU A 477 -7.15 -25.26 0.02
CA LEU A 477 -6.53 -26.43 0.67
C LEU A 477 -6.91 -26.56 2.17
N ARG A 478 -7.34 -25.44 2.78
CA ARG A 478 -7.74 -25.39 4.20
C ARG A 478 -9.00 -24.54 4.37
N PRO A 479 -9.93 -24.97 5.24
CA PRO A 479 -11.11 -24.19 5.53
C PRO A 479 -10.75 -22.83 6.13
N ARG A 480 -11.25 -21.74 5.52
CA ARG A 480 -11.16 -20.39 6.11
C ARG A 480 -11.86 -20.33 7.46
N ARG A 481 -11.45 -19.40 8.32
CA ARG A 481 -12.08 -19.13 9.62
C ARG A 481 -12.94 -17.87 9.62
N THR A 482 -12.81 -17.06 8.59
CA THR A 482 -13.64 -15.88 8.32
C THR A 482 -15.02 -16.29 7.82
N THR A 483 -16.02 -15.45 8.06
CA THR A 483 -17.39 -15.68 7.54
C THR A 483 -17.52 -15.19 6.10
N ALA A 484 -18.60 -15.58 5.43
CA ALA A 484 -18.92 -15.08 4.10
C ALA A 484 -19.14 -13.55 4.09
N ALA A 485 -19.72 -13.00 5.15
CA ALA A 485 -19.89 -11.56 5.30
C ALA A 485 -18.55 -10.82 5.52
N HIS A 486 -17.59 -11.43 6.24
CA HIS A 486 -16.23 -10.91 6.37
C HIS A 486 -15.55 -10.85 5.00
N GLU A 487 -15.53 -11.96 4.27
CA GLU A 487 -14.92 -12.02 2.94
C GLU A 487 -15.51 -10.97 2.00
N LEU A 488 -16.83 -10.84 1.98
CA LEU A 488 -17.52 -9.82 1.19
C LEU A 488 -17.10 -8.39 1.60
N ALA A 489 -16.93 -8.15 2.91
CA ALA A 489 -16.54 -6.85 3.44
C ALA A 489 -15.13 -6.43 3.02
N LEU A 490 -14.22 -7.38 2.79
CA LEU A 490 -12.85 -7.07 2.33
C LEU A 490 -12.84 -6.31 1.00
N ALA A 491 -13.82 -6.54 0.11
CA ALA A 491 -13.94 -5.79 -1.15
C ALA A 491 -14.20 -4.28 -0.95
N VAL A 492 -14.70 -3.87 0.22
CA VAL A 492 -14.93 -2.47 0.57
C VAL A 492 -13.86 -1.96 1.53
N VAL A 493 -13.42 -2.79 2.47
CA VAL A 493 -12.42 -2.41 3.49
C VAL A 493 -11.06 -2.16 2.86
N TYR A 494 -10.62 -3.01 1.92
CA TYR A 494 -9.35 -2.82 1.24
C TYR A 494 -9.49 -1.89 0.03
N GLU A 495 -8.55 -0.99 -0.09
CA GLU A 495 -8.44 -0.11 -1.25
C GLU A 495 -7.50 -0.75 -2.26
N SER A 496 -7.97 -0.86 -3.50
CA SER A 496 -7.20 -1.34 -4.65
C SER A 496 -7.82 -0.82 -5.94
N GLY A 497 -7.01 -0.28 -6.84
CA GLY A 497 -7.48 0.15 -8.17
C GLY A 497 -7.88 -1.01 -9.10
N LEU A 498 -7.40 -2.23 -8.78
CA LEU A 498 -7.86 -3.49 -9.38
C LEU A 498 -8.26 -4.43 -8.25
N LEU A 499 -9.54 -4.77 -8.17
CA LEU A 499 -10.05 -5.76 -7.21
C LEU A 499 -10.02 -7.14 -7.87
N HIS A 500 -8.99 -7.93 -7.60
CA HIS A 500 -8.90 -9.31 -8.04
C HIS A 500 -9.76 -10.21 -7.15
N PHE A 501 -10.82 -10.77 -7.71
CA PHE A 501 -11.69 -11.74 -7.05
C PHE A 501 -11.17 -13.15 -7.30
N ALA A 502 -10.76 -13.84 -6.24
CA ALA A 502 -9.91 -15.02 -6.32
C ALA A 502 -10.66 -16.35 -6.47
N ASP A 503 -11.96 -16.39 -6.17
CA ASP A 503 -12.69 -17.66 -6.09
C ASP A 503 -13.21 -18.16 -7.45
N SER A 504 -13.72 -19.39 -7.47
CA SER A 504 -14.23 -20.05 -8.68
C SER A 504 -15.56 -19.45 -9.18
N PRO A 505 -15.85 -19.56 -10.47
CA PRO A 505 -17.16 -19.17 -11.03
C PRO A 505 -18.34 -19.85 -10.33
N GLU A 506 -18.19 -21.10 -9.96
CA GLU A 506 -19.21 -21.89 -9.29
C GLU A 506 -19.48 -21.35 -7.88
N SER A 507 -18.42 -20.99 -7.15
CA SER A 507 -18.52 -20.42 -5.81
C SER A 507 -19.27 -19.07 -5.82
N TYR A 508 -18.96 -18.17 -6.74
CA TYR A 508 -19.66 -16.89 -6.87
C TYR A 508 -21.12 -17.06 -7.32
N ARG A 509 -21.39 -17.96 -8.27
CA ARG A 509 -22.78 -18.22 -8.74
C ARG A 509 -23.66 -18.84 -7.67
N ALA A 510 -23.08 -19.62 -6.76
CA ALA A 510 -23.79 -20.24 -5.64
C ALA A 510 -24.19 -19.23 -4.54
N GLN A 511 -23.61 -18.03 -4.52
CA GLN A 511 -23.93 -17.04 -3.51
C GLN A 511 -25.37 -16.51 -3.63
N PRO A 512 -26.00 -16.08 -2.52
CA PRO A 512 -27.28 -15.39 -2.52
C PRO A 512 -27.30 -14.18 -3.48
N ALA A 513 -28.49 -13.83 -3.97
CA ALA A 513 -28.65 -12.73 -4.93
C ALA A 513 -28.09 -11.41 -4.39
N GLU A 514 -28.26 -11.13 -3.11
CA GLU A 514 -27.81 -9.92 -2.43
C GLU A 514 -26.29 -9.83 -2.35
N VAL A 515 -25.60 -10.95 -2.11
CA VAL A 515 -24.12 -11.02 -2.15
C VAL A 515 -23.63 -10.74 -3.57
N ARG A 516 -24.25 -11.36 -4.57
CA ARG A 516 -23.91 -11.12 -5.98
C ARG A 516 -24.20 -9.67 -6.41
N GLU A 517 -25.25 -9.03 -5.85
CA GLU A 517 -25.53 -7.61 -6.07
C GLU A 517 -24.40 -6.73 -5.53
N VAL A 518 -23.89 -7.00 -4.33
CA VAL A 518 -22.73 -6.28 -3.76
C VAL A 518 -21.52 -6.45 -4.68
N LEU A 519 -21.18 -7.67 -5.10
CA LEU A 519 -20.03 -7.95 -5.97
C LEU A 519 -20.13 -7.28 -7.35
N ARG A 520 -21.35 -7.12 -7.87
CA ARG A 520 -21.61 -6.39 -9.13
C ARG A 520 -21.47 -4.89 -8.97
N ALA A 521 -21.73 -4.36 -7.78
CA ALA A 521 -21.87 -2.93 -7.55
C ALA A 521 -20.67 -2.29 -6.86
N VAL A 522 -19.83 -3.07 -6.14
CA VAL A 522 -18.69 -2.53 -5.42
C VAL A 522 -17.69 -1.91 -6.41
N PRO A 523 -17.28 -0.64 -6.20
CA PRO A 523 -16.31 -0.01 -7.09
C PRO A 523 -14.86 -0.35 -6.68
N ALA A 524 -13.92 -0.15 -7.61
CA ALA A 524 -12.49 -0.27 -7.37
C ALA A 524 -11.79 1.08 -7.15
N ALA A 525 -12.54 2.17 -7.06
CA ALA A 525 -12.03 3.49 -6.73
C ALA A 525 -13.07 4.29 -5.95
N TRP A 526 -12.62 5.18 -5.08
CA TRP A 526 -13.45 5.87 -4.12
C TRP A 526 -13.27 7.38 -4.19
N ASP A 527 -14.38 8.10 -4.11
CA ASP A 527 -14.36 9.57 -4.02
C ASP A 527 -13.93 10.04 -2.63
N ASP A 528 -14.26 9.25 -1.59
CA ASP A 528 -13.93 9.56 -0.22
C ASP A 528 -13.89 8.31 0.67
N THR A 529 -13.10 8.37 1.73
CA THR A 529 -12.95 7.33 2.75
C THR A 529 -12.96 7.98 4.13
N VAL A 530 -13.74 7.43 5.05
CA VAL A 530 -13.85 7.87 6.45
C VAL A 530 -13.68 6.66 7.36
N GLY A 531 -12.66 6.67 8.19
CA GLY A 531 -12.49 5.69 9.26
C GLY A 531 -13.44 6.01 10.41
N LEU A 532 -14.24 5.05 10.83
CA LEU A 532 -15.32 5.26 11.80
C LEU A 532 -15.05 4.63 13.17
N ALA A 533 -14.46 3.43 13.19
CA ALA A 533 -14.12 2.72 14.42
C ALA A 533 -13.07 1.63 14.16
N GLY A 534 -12.40 1.21 15.22
CA GLY A 534 -11.54 0.04 15.23
C GLY A 534 -10.11 0.31 15.64
N GLU A 535 -9.40 -0.78 15.87
CA GLU A 535 -7.95 -0.84 16.14
C GLU A 535 -7.36 -2.07 15.45
N PRO A 536 -6.08 -2.01 15.05
CA PRO A 536 -5.43 -3.12 14.36
C PRO A 536 -5.42 -4.38 15.24
N GLY A 537 -5.78 -5.52 14.63
CA GLY A 537 -5.87 -6.82 15.30
C GLY A 537 -7.18 -7.07 16.03
N ASP A 538 -8.04 -6.08 16.14
CA ASP A 538 -9.32 -6.15 16.83
C ASP A 538 -10.51 -6.08 15.85
N HIS A 539 -10.73 -4.95 15.21
CA HIS A 539 -11.75 -4.76 14.18
C HIS A 539 -11.51 -3.48 13.41
N VAL A 540 -12.20 -3.32 12.28
CA VAL A 540 -12.32 -2.05 11.57
C VAL A 540 -13.75 -1.83 11.12
N VAL A 541 -14.22 -0.59 11.19
CA VAL A 541 -15.44 -0.11 10.53
C VAL A 541 -15.10 1.19 9.80
N LEU A 542 -15.42 1.24 8.52
CA LEU A 542 -15.17 2.41 7.69
C LEU A 542 -16.34 2.70 6.74
N ALA A 543 -16.38 3.92 6.24
CA ALA A 543 -17.28 4.34 5.19
C ALA A 543 -16.48 4.76 3.95
N ARG A 544 -16.99 4.42 2.77
CA ARG A 544 -16.44 4.85 1.48
C ARG A 544 -17.55 5.38 0.59
N ARG A 545 -17.24 6.37 -0.23
CA ARG A 545 -18.21 6.98 -1.13
C ARG A 545 -17.76 6.86 -2.58
N THR A 546 -18.71 6.59 -3.47
CA THR A 546 -18.53 6.71 -4.92
C THR A 546 -19.77 7.36 -5.53
N GLY A 547 -19.61 8.42 -6.30
CA GLY A 547 -20.72 9.24 -6.75
C GLY A 547 -21.57 9.72 -5.57
N GLY A 548 -22.88 9.47 -5.65
CA GLY A 548 -23.80 9.78 -4.55
C GLY A 548 -24.03 8.67 -3.53
N THR A 549 -23.32 7.55 -3.63
CA THR A 549 -23.57 6.34 -2.85
C THR A 549 -22.49 6.13 -1.78
N TRP A 550 -22.91 6.02 -0.51
CA TRP A 550 -22.08 5.57 0.58
C TRP A 550 -22.15 4.06 0.76
N TRP A 551 -21.01 3.51 1.15
CA TRP A 551 -20.81 2.14 1.58
C TRP A 551 -20.27 2.13 3.00
N LEU A 552 -20.82 1.31 3.88
CA LEU A 552 -20.26 0.98 5.17
C LEU A 552 -19.76 -0.46 5.13
N ALA A 553 -18.60 -0.71 5.68
CA ALA A 553 -18.10 -2.08 5.83
C ALA A 553 -17.35 -2.23 7.15
N GLY A 554 -17.44 -3.42 7.72
CA GLY A 554 -16.67 -3.76 8.89
C GLY A 554 -16.26 -5.22 8.88
N VAL A 555 -15.06 -5.47 9.37
CA VAL A 555 -14.53 -6.81 9.64
C VAL A 555 -14.08 -6.92 11.09
N ASN A 556 -14.30 -8.09 11.67
CA ASN A 556 -14.05 -8.39 13.06
C ASN A 556 -12.90 -9.40 13.21
N GLY A 557 -12.09 -9.19 14.23
CA GLY A 557 -11.01 -10.09 14.60
C GLY A 557 -11.45 -11.29 15.43
N PRO A 558 -10.59 -11.84 16.30
CA PRO A 558 -10.83 -13.12 16.98
C PRO A 558 -11.84 -13.07 18.13
N VAL A 559 -12.30 -11.89 18.54
CA VAL A 559 -13.21 -11.74 19.68
C VAL A 559 -14.58 -11.30 19.19
N ALA A 560 -15.65 -12.02 19.56
CA ALA A 560 -17.02 -11.66 19.22
C ALA A 560 -17.38 -10.25 19.72
N ARG A 561 -18.09 -9.49 18.88
CA ARG A 561 -18.54 -8.12 19.20
C ARG A 561 -20.06 -8.05 19.28
N PRO A 562 -20.60 -7.42 20.33
CA PRO A 562 -22.01 -7.11 20.37
C PRO A 562 -22.38 -6.02 19.33
N ALA A 563 -23.66 -5.93 19.00
CA ALA A 563 -24.16 -4.82 18.21
C ALA A 563 -23.87 -3.47 18.89
N ALA A 564 -23.53 -2.46 18.11
CA ALA A 564 -23.17 -1.14 18.63
C ALA A 564 -23.73 -0.02 17.76
N THR A 565 -24.03 1.11 18.37
CA THR A 565 -24.47 2.31 17.64
C THR A 565 -23.25 3.13 17.23
N LEU A 566 -23.14 3.46 15.94
CA LEU A 566 -22.09 4.25 15.34
C LEU A 566 -22.64 5.59 14.84
N GLY A 567 -22.04 6.70 15.26
CA GLY A 567 -22.39 8.03 14.76
C GLY A 567 -21.89 8.24 13.32
N LEU A 568 -22.75 8.71 12.43
CA LEU A 568 -22.43 8.95 11.01
C LEU A 568 -22.30 10.45 10.67
N GLY A 569 -22.21 11.34 11.66
CA GLY A 569 -22.18 12.79 11.44
C GLY A 569 -21.06 13.26 10.51
N ARG A 570 -19.94 12.55 10.46
CA ARG A 570 -18.82 12.84 9.54
C ARG A 570 -19.15 12.59 8.06
N LEU A 571 -20.20 11.82 7.73
CA LEU A 571 -20.60 11.53 6.36
C LEU A 571 -21.53 12.60 5.77
N GLY A 572 -21.93 13.59 6.58
CA GLY A 572 -22.91 14.59 6.19
C GLY A 572 -24.35 14.07 6.24
N PRO A 573 -25.32 14.84 5.71
CA PRO A 573 -26.71 14.44 5.68
C PRO A 573 -26.94 13.18 4.83
N LEU A 574 -27.53 12.16 5.43
CA LEU A 574 -27.84 10.89 4.75
C LEU A 574 -29.35 10.72 4.59
N SER A 575 -29.79 10.22 3.43
CA SER A 575 -31.19 9.88 3.17
C SER A 575 -31.28 8.61 2.33
N GLY A 576 -32.30 7.80 2.58
CA GLY A 576 -32.49 6.51 1.90
C GLY A 576 -32.52 5.34 2.86
N THR A 577 -32.08 4.21 2.39
CA THR A 577 -32.08 2.95 3.13
C THR A 577 -30.73 2.24 2.97
N TRP A 578 -30.12 1.84 4.06
CA TRP A 578 -28.98 0.95 4.04
C TRP A 578 -29.46 -0.48 3.77
N ARG A 579 -29.04 -1.05 2.65
CA ARG A 579 -29.12 -2.49 2.41
C ARG A 579 -27.90 -3.13 3.07
N LEU A 580 -28.12 -3.83 4.18
CA LEU A 580 -27.10 -4.48 5.00
C LEU A 580 -27.04 -5.97 4.67
N VAL A 581 -25.84 -6.47 4.39
CA VAL A 581 -25.48 -7.89 4.29
C VAL A 581 -24.47 -8.15 5.40
N GLY A 582 -24.84 -8.95 6.39
CA GLY A 582 -24.01 -9.29 7.55
C GLY A 582 -23.97 -10.79 7.82
N ASP A 583 -23.36 -11.18 8.94
CA ASP A 583 -23.22 -12.57 9.34
C ASP A 583 -24.58 -13.25 9.54
N GLY A 584 -24.70 -14.48 9.02
CA GLY A 584 -25.87 -15.33 9.17
C GLY A 584 -25.78 -16.32 10.31
N ALA A 585 -26.50 -17.45 10.18
CA ALA A 585 -26.58 -18.48 11.22
C ALA A 585 -25.29 -19.32 11.36
N ASP A 586 -24.49 -19.39 10.33
CA ASP A 586 -23.21 -20.11 10.29
C ASP A 586 -22.17 -19.34 9.46
N ARG A 587 -20.98 -19.89 9.32
CA ARG A 587 -19.83 -19.27 8.62
C ARG A 587 -20.16 -18.87 7.18
N ASP A 588 -20.95 -19.66 6.48
CA ASP A 588 -21.19 -19.49 5.04
C ASP A 588 -22.52 -18.78 4.73
N ALA A 589 -23.37 -18.61 5.75
CA ALA A 589 -24.64 -17.93 5.63
C ALA A 589 -24.49 -16.40 5.80
N VAL A 590 -25.34 -15.66 5.12
CA VAL A 590 -25.48 -14.22 5.31
C VAL A 590 -26.90 -13.86 5.74
N ALA A 591 -27.03 -12.79 6.52
CA ALA A 591 -28.31 -12.18 6.87
C ALA A 591 -28.44 -10.84 6.14
N VAL A 592 -29.63 -10.59 5.59
CA VAL A 592 -29.93 -9.35 4.85
C VAL A 592 -31.00 -8.57 5.57
N SER A 593 -30.80 -7.26 5.72
CA SER A 593 -31.79 -6.36 6.30
C SER A 593 -31.70 -4.96 5.71
N ASP A 594 -32.81 -4.24 5.77
CA ASP A 594 -32.90 -2.85 5.37
C ASP A 594 -33.02 -1.96 6.62
N VAL A 595 -32.12 -0.96 6.71
CA VAL A 595 -32.04 -0.02 7.85
C VAL A 595 -32.20 1.40 7.33
N ALA A 596 -33.12 2.18 7.91
CA ALA A 596 -33.30 3.57 7.51
C ALA A 596 -32.01 4.37 7.73
N ALA A 597 -31.64 5.20 6.74
CA ALA A 597 -30.50 6.10 6.88
C ALA A 597 -30.81 7.24 7.88
N GLY A 598 -29.80 7.64 8.64
CA GLY A 598 -29.90 8.69 9.65
C GLY A 598 -28.53 9.08 10.18
N GLU A 599 -28.51 9.83 11.27
CA GLU A 599 -27.28 10.32 11.94
C GLU A 599 -26.49 9.20 12.63
N ALA A 600 -27.09 8.04 12.80
CA ALA A 600 -26.46 6.86 13.41
C ALA A 600 -26.78 5.59 12.60
N PHE A 601 -25.88 4.62 12.71
CA PHE A 601 -26.01 3.29 12.14
C PHE A 601 -25.86 2.24 13.23
N GLN A 602 -26.73 1.23 13.21
CA GLN A 602 -26.62 0.09 14.10
C GLN A 602 -25.70 -0.95 13.46
N VAL A 603 -24.42 -0.96 13.88
CA VAL A 603 -23.48 -2.01 13.50
C VAL A 603 -24.01 -3.34 14.03
N PRO A 604 -24.15 -4.38 13.20
CA PRO A 604 -24.62 -5.68 13.68
C PRO A 604 -23.64 -6.32 14.67
N ALA A 605 -24.11 -7.26 15.46
CA ALA A 605 -23.20 -8.14 16.20
C ALA A 605 -22.37 -8.97 15.22
N MET A 606 -21.09 -9.12 15.48
CA MET A 606 -20.15 -9.87 14.64
C MET A 606 -19.50 -11.00 15.45
N PRO A 607 -19.58 -12.26 14.99
CA PRO A 607 -18.82 -13.36 15.59
C PRO A 607 -17.30 -13.17 15.37
N PRO A 608 -16.45 -14.02 15.96
CA PRO A 608 -15.04 -14.08 15.58
C PRO A 608 -14.88 -14.30 14.07
N GLY A 609 -14.06 -13.46 13.41
CA GLY A 609 -13.90 -13.49 11.96
C GLY A 609 -15.16 -13.09 11.17
N GLY A 610 -16.11 -12.40 11.80
CA GLY A 610 -17.32 -11.91 11.19
C GLY A 610 -17.15 -10.58 10.44
N GLY A 611 -18.21 -10.14 9.77
CA GLY A 611 -18.20 -8.86 9.06
C GLY A 611 -19.56 -8.42 8.53
N PHE A 612 -19.58 -7.27 7.88
CA PHE A 612 -20.77 -6.77 7.18
C PHE A 612 -20.40 -5.78 6.08
N VAL A 613 -21.31 -5.66 5.11
CA VAL A 613 -21.34 -4.57 4.11
C VAL A 613 -22.73 -3.95 4.14
N ALA A 614 -22.80 -2.63 4.11
CA ALA A 614 -24.07 -1.92 3.91
C ALA A 614 -23.90 -0.89 2.79
N ARG A 615 -24.82 -0.90 1.83
CA ARG A 615 -24.87 0.05 0.72
C ARG A 615 -26.05 0.99 0.90
N LEU A 616 -25.82 2.30 0.80
CA LEU A 616 -26.88 3.29 0.84
C LEU A 616 -27.63 3.31 -0.49
N LEU A 617 -28.89 2.95 -0.45
CA LEU A 617 -29.80 3.02 -1.60
C LEU A 617 -30.57 4.35 -1.53
N PRO A 618 -30.66 5.11 -2.62
CA PRO A 618 -31.48 6.33 -2.66
C PRO A 618 -32.96 6.02 -2.44
N ARG A 619 -33.73 7.04 -2.01
CA ARG A 619 -35.18 6.94 -1.89
C ARG A 619 -35.85 6.83 -3.25
#